data_0587aca69dc6360612434221b79002a8
#
_entry.id   0587aca69dc6360612434221b79002a8
#
_cell.length_a   1.000
_cell.length_b   1.000
_cell.length_c   1.000
_cell.angle_alpha   90.00
_cell.angle_beta   90.00
_cell.angle_gamma   90.00
#
_symmetry.space_group_name_H-M   'P 1'
#
loop_
_entity.id
_entity.type
_entity.pdbx_description
1 polymer ?
#
loop_
_entity_poly.entity_id
_entity_poly.type
_entity_poly.pdbx_seq_one_letter_code
_entity_poly.pdbx_strand_id
1 'polypeptide(L)'
;MNGLKKRLDDVKGRWVEELPHVLWTYRITPQRSTGKTPFSMTYGAKTVIPLETGFPTLRTNSFNLSTNNELLEKSLDFIEERRESAMVQLAYYQRKLKQGYDANVKLRSLAPDDLVLRKVLDTVKNPAWGKLGPN
;
A
#
# COMPACT_ATOMS: atom_id res chain seq x y z
N MET A 1 2.69 4.29 2.20
CA MET A 1 3.78 3.97 3.17
C MET A 1 3.89 4.94 4.35
N ASN A 2 3.53 6.22 4.21
CA ASN A 2 3.66 7.18 5.31
C ASN A 2 2.89 6.85 6.60
N GLY A 3 1.72 6.20 6.51
CA GLY A 3 0.94 5.84 7.69
C GLY A 3 1.57 4.76 8.58
N LEU A 4 2.26 3.80 7.97
CA LEU A 4 3.01 2.73 8.65
C LEU A 4 4.18 3.30 9.46
N LYS A 5 4.98 4.14 8.80
CA LYS A 5 6.14 4.80 9.44
C LYS A 5 5.68 5.67 10.61
N LYS A 6 4.67 6.52 10.39
CA LYS A 6 4.15 7.39 11.44
C LYS A 6 3.68 6.61 12.68
N ARG A 7 2.94 5.51 12.48
CA ARG A 7 2.43 4.68 13.59
C ARG A 7 3.55 3.96 14.35
N LEU A 8 4.61 3.54 13.66
CA LEU A 8 5.79 2.93 14.28
C LEU A 8 6.67 3.97 15.00
N ASP A 9 6.77 5.18 14.46
CA ASP A 9 7.53 6.30 15.07
C ASP A 9 6.85 6.78 16.36
N ASP A 10 5.51 6.79 16.43
CA ASP A 10 4.74 7.20 17.61
C ASP A 10 4.90 6.23 18.81
N VAL A 11 5.24 4.96 18.56
CA VAL A 11 5.29 3.90 19.60
C VAL A 11 6.65 3.79 20.30
N LYS A 12 7.64 4.63 19.94
CA LYS A 12 8.95 4.78 20.63
C LYS A 12 9.46 3.51 21.35
N GLY A 13 10.00 2.55 20.60
CA GLY A 13 10.67 1.37 21.15
C GLY A 13 9.80 0.11 21.33
N ARG A 14 8.47 0.21 21.29
CA ARG A 14 7.55 -0.95 21.29
C ARG A 14 7.11 -1.38 19.88
N TRP A 15 7.88 -0.99 18.87
CA TRP A 15 7.54 -1.29 17.47
C TRP A 15 7.42 -2.80 17.17
N VAL A 16 8.14 -3.64 17.94
CA VAL A 16 8.07 -5.11 17.78
C VAL A 16 6.69 -5.63 18.14
N GLU A 17 6.07 -5.09 19.19
CA GLU A 17 4.72 -5.46 19.63
C GLU A 17 3.65 -4.95 18.67
N GLU A 18 3.84 -3.77 18.11
CA GLU A 18 2.90 -3.14 17.17
C GLU A 18 3.02 -3.66 15.72
N LEU A 19 4.18 -4.20 15.35
CA LEU A 19 4.45 -4.65 13.99
C LEU A 19 3.41 -5.66 13.46
N PRO A 20 2.99 -6.69 14.22
CA PRO A 20 1.95 -7.61 13.76
C PRO A 20 0.63 -6.91 13.42
N HIS A 21 0.19 -5.96 14.24
CA HIS A 21 -1.04 -5.20 14.03
C HIS A 21 -0.98 -4.31 12.79
N VAL A 22 0.18 -3.69 12.60
CA VAL A 22 0.43 -2.83 11.43
C VAL A 22 0.47 -3.66 10.15
N LEU A 23 1.15 -4.81 10.15
CA LEU A 23 1.20 -5.73 9.03
C LEU A 23 -0.18 -6.32 8.72
N TRP A 24 -0.95 -6.66 9.75
CA TRP A 24 -2.31 -7.14 9.57
C TRP A 24 -3.19 -6.08 8.91
N THR A 25 -3.17 -4.86 9.44
CA THR A 25 -3.89 -3.73 8.84
C THR A 25 -3.52 -3.53 7.37
N TYR A 26 -2.22 -3.59 7.04
CA TYR A 26 -1.76 -3.49 5.65
C TYR A 26 -2.34 -4.61 4.76
N ARG A 27 -2.32 -5.85 5.24
CA ARG A 27 -2.80 -7.03 4.50
C ARG A 27 -4.28 -6.97 4.17
N ILE A 28 -5.09 -6.38 5.06
CA ILE A 28 -6.55 -6.31 4.91
C ILE A 28 -7.05 -4.99 4.31
N THR A 29 -6.18 -3.99 4.15
CA THR A 29 -6.56 -2.68 3.59
C THR A 29 -6.47 -2.70 2.07
N PRO A 30 -7.55 -2.32 1.34
CA PRO A 30 -7.50 -2.23 -0.10
C PRO A 30 -6.46 -1.22 -0.57
N GLN A 31 -5.62 -1.61 -1.52
CA GLN A 31 -4.65 -0.73 -2.13
C GLN A 31 -5.34 0.24 -3.09
N ARG A 32 -5.03 1.52 -2.98
CA ARG A 32 -5.64 2.57 -3.82
C ARG A 32 -5.42 2.35 -5.32
N SER A 33 -4.30 1.73 -5.68
CA SER A 33 -3.91 1.48 -7.06
C SER A 33 -4.70 0.36 -7.73
N THR A 34 -5.12 -0.65 -6.96
CA THR A 34 -5.75 -1.87 -7.48
C THR A 34 -7.17 -2.11 -6.95
N GLY A 35 -7.58 -1.40 -5.88
CA GLY A 35 -8.84 -1.65 -5.18
C GLY A 35 -8.90 -3.00 -4.47
N LYS A 36 -7.80 -3.78 -4.46
CA LYS A 36 -7.73 -5.12 -3.86
C LYS A 36 -6.86 -5.09 -2.60
N THR A 37 -7.17 -6.00 -1.67
CA THR A 37 -6.32 -6.20 -0.49
C THR A 37 -5.18 -7.16 -0.83
N PRO A 38 -3.97 -6.99 -0.23
CA PRO A 38 -2.89 -7.97 -0.38
C PRO A 38 -3.33 -9.39 -0.01
N PHE A 39 -4.14 -9.52 1.04
CA PHE A 39 -4.69 -10.82 1.46
C PHE A 39 -5.53 -11.48 0.36
N SER A 40 -6.45 -10.74 -0.26
CA SER A 40 -7.30 -11.29 -1.32
C SER A 40 -6.53 -11.67 -2.58
N MET A 41 -5.41 -10.98 -2.85
CA MET A 41 -4.52 -11.27 -3.97
C MET A 41 -3.64 -12.50 -3.75
N THR A 42 -3.43 -12.88 -2.49
CA THR A 42 -2.65 -14.06 -2.13
C THR A 42 -3.51 -15.31 -1.99
N TYR A 43 -4.65 -15.18 -1.32
CA TYR A 43 -5.49 -16.31 -0.91
C TYR A 43 -6.81 -16.43 -1.70
N GLY A 44 -7.08 -15.51 -2.61
CA GLY A 44 -8.33 -15.48 -3.37
C GLY A 44 -9.59 -15.12 -2.55
N ALA A 45 -9.48 -15.00 -1.25
CA ALA A 45 -10.58 -14.84 -0.31
C ALA A 45 -10.51 -13.54 0.49
N LYS A 46 -11.62 -13.16 1.10
CA LYS A 46 -11.65 -12.07 2.09
C LYS A 46 -11.34 -12.64 3.46
N THR A 47 -10.42 -11.99 4.18
CA THR A 47 -10.13 -12.35 5.58
C THR A 47 -11.27 -11.96 6.51
N VAL A 48 -11.35 -12.62 7.66
CA VAL A 48 -12.15 -12.18 8.80
C VAL A 48 -11.37 -11.07 9.52
N ILE A 49 -12.02 -9.93 9.76
CA ILE A 49 -11.40 -8.84 10.50
C ILE A 49 -11.65 -8.98 12.00
N PRO A 50 -10.82 -8.43 12.88
CA PRO A 50 -10.99 -8.56 14.33
C PRO A 50 -12.37 -8.12 14.84
N LEU A 51 -13.00 -7.13 14.21
CA LEU A 51 -14.33 -6.69 14.57
C LEU A 51 -15.40 -7.78 14.37
N GLU A 52 -15.26 -8.60 13.33
CA GLU A 52 -16.19 -9.68 13.01
C GLU A 52 -16.10 -10.87 13.99
N THR A 53 -15.05 -10.96 14.80
CA THR A 53 -14.95 -11.96 15.87
C THR A 53 -15.79 -11.57 17.09
N GLY A 54 -15.88 -10.27 17.38
CA GLY A 54 -16.74 -9.74 18.46
C GLY A 54 -18.19 -9.49 18.02
N PHE A 55 -18.38 -9.11 16.75
CA PHE A 55 -19.69 -8.83 16.14
C PHE A 55 -19.86 -9.66 14.87
N PRO A 56 -20.33 -10.91 14.99
CA PRO A 56 -20.44 -11.82 13.85
C PRO A 56 -21.37 -11.25 12.77
N THR A 57 -20.91 -11.28 11.53
CA THR A 57 -21.70 -10.94 10.34
C THR A 57 -22.42 -12.18 9.81
N LEU A 58 -23.35 -12.00 8.87
CA LEU A 58 -24.00 -13.14 8.19
C LEU A 58 -22.97 -14.10 7.61
N ARG A 59 -21.87 -13.58 7.09
CA ARG A 59 -20.77 -14.37 6.52
C ARG A 59 -20.07 -15.25 7.56
N THR A 60 -19.82 -14.74 8.76
CA THR A 60 -19.15 -15.48 9.84
C THR A 60 -20.11 -16.44 10.55
N ASN A 61 -21.40 -16.06 10.68
CA ASN A 61 -22.42 -16.91 11.27
C ASN A 61 -22.79 -18.11 10.39
N SER A 62 -22.74 -17.95 9.06
CA SER A 62 -23.06 -19.01 8.10
C SER A 62 -21.84 -19.89 7.75
N PHE A 63 -20.76 -19.79 8.54
CA PHE A 63 -19.56 -20.55 8.27
C PHE A 63 -19.80 -22.06 8.41
N ASN A 64 -19.49 -22.80 7.34
CA ASN A 64 -19.46 -24.24 7.30
C ASN A 64 -18.15 -24.69 6.64
N LEU A 65 -17.42 -25.55 7.32
CA LEU A 65 -16.06 -25.93 6.90
C LEU A 65 -16.02 -26.60 5.53
N SER A 66 -16.95 -27.54 5.25
CA SER A 66 -16.98 -28.25 3.95
C SER A 66 -17.29 -27.29 2.80
N THR A 67 -18.34 -26.49 2.93
CA THR A 67 -18.72 -25.50 1.94
C THR A 67 -17.65 -24.43 1.75
N ASN A 68 -16.97 -24.03 2.84
CA ASN A 68 -15.90 -23.05 2.78
C ASN A 68 -14.69 -23.57 1.99
N ASN A 69 -14.32 -24.84 2.15
CA ASN A 69 -13.20 -25.43 1.41
C ASN A 69 -13.49 -25.47 -0.10
N GLU A 70 -14.68 -25.89 -0.50
CA GLU A 70 -15.11 -25.87 -1.90
C GLU A 70 -15.09 -24.45 -2.48
N LEU A 71 -15.56 -23.45 -1.73
CA LEU A 71 -15.53 -22.04 -2.15
C LEU A 71 -14.12 -21.48 -2.24
N LEU A 72 -13.21 -21.93 -1.38
CA LEU A 72 -11.80 -21.55 -1.43
C LEU A 72 -11.12 -22.12 -2.68
N GLU A 73 -11.32 -23.40 -2.99
CA GLU A 73 -10.80 -24.02 -4.21
C GLU A 73 -11.27 -23.26 -5.46
N LYS A 74 -12.58 -23.05 -5.59
CA LYS A 74 -13.13 -22.23 -6.70
C LYS A 74 -12.57 -20.80 -6.72
N SER A 75 -12.31 -20.21 -5.57
CA SER A 75 -11.76 -18.87 -5.48
C SER A 75 -10.28 -18.81 -5.90
N LEU A 76 -9.53 -19.89 -5.72
CA LEU A 76 -8.16 -20.04 -6.19
C LEU A 76 -8.10 -20.22 -7.70
N ASP A 77 -9.05 -20.89 -8.32
CA ASP A 77 -9.13 -21.03 -9.78
C ASP A 77 -9.22 -19.65 -10.48
N PHE A 78 -9.88 -18.69 -9.85
CA PHE A 78 -10.01 -17.32 -10.38
C PHE A 78 -8.92 -16.35 -9.89
N ILE A 79 -7.93 -16.82 -9.17
CA ILE A 79 -6.94 -15.90 -8.55
C ILE A 79 -6.08 -15.21 -9.60
N GLU A 80 -5.71 -15.91 -10.68
CA GLU A 80 -4.90 -15.35 -11.76
C GLU A 80 -5.66 -14.26 -12.53
N GLU A 81 -6.92 -14.49 -12.85
CA GLU A 81 -7.78 -13.48 -13.49
C GLU A 81 -7.88 -12.21 -12.61
N ARG A 82 -8.02 -12.38 -11.29
CA ARG A 82 -8.03 -11.26 -10.35
C ARG A 82 -6.70 -10.51 -10.31
N ARG A 83 -5.58 -11.22 -10.40
CA ARG A 83 -4.23 -10.64 -10.45
C ARG A 83 -4.01 -9.87 -11.75
N GLU A 84 -4.40 -10.42 -12.88
CA GLU A 84 -4.35 -9.74 -14.17
C GLU A 84 -5.19 -8.46 -14.16
N SER A 85 -6.43 -8.54 -13.69
CA SER A 85 -7.28 -7.36 -13.51
C SER A 85 -6.65 -6.30 -12.64
N ALA A 86 -5.98 -6.69 -11.54
CA ALA A 86 -5.29 -5.76 -10.66
C ALA A 86 -4.05 -5.14 -11.33
N MET A 87 -3.32 -5.88 -12.17
CA MET A 87 -2.20 -5.34 -12.95
C MET A 87 -2.66 -4.29 -13.95
N VAL A 88 -3.78 -4.52 -14.64
CA VAL A 88 -4.36 -3.52 -15.55
C VAL A 88 -4.75 -2.25 -14.81
N GLN A 89 -5.40 -2.38 -13.63
CA GLN A 89 -5.75 -1.24 -12.79
C GLN A 89 -4.52 -0.49 -12.29
N LEU A 90 -3.46 -1.22 -11.90
CA LEU A 90 -2.19 -0.62 -11.48
C LEU A 90 -1.54 0.17 -12.60
N ALA A 91 -1.48 -0.40 -13.81
CA ALA A 91 -0.93 0.28 -14.99
C ALA A 91 -1.71 1.58 -15.31
N TYR A 92 -3.04 1.51 -15.27
CA TYR A 92 -3.89 2.69 -15.44
C TYR A 92 -3.62 3.76 -14.38
N TYR A 93 -3.53 3.36 -13.11
CA TYR A 93 -3.22 4.26 -12.01
C TYR A 93 -1.86 4.94 -12.16
N GLN A 94 -0.83 4.16 -12.51
CA GLN A 94 0.51 4.69 -12.77
C GLN A 94 0.52 5.68 -13.95
N ARG A 95 -0.18 5.34 -15.03
CA ARG A 95 -0.33 6.25 -16.19
C ARG A 95 -0.98 7.56 -15.80
N LYS A 96 -2.05 7.50 -14.99
CA LYS A 96 -2.74 8.70 -14.49
C LYS A 96 -1.84 9.57 -13.61
N LEU A 97 -1.05 8.95 -12.73
CA LEU A 97 -0.07 9.66 -11.91
C LEU A 97 1.01 10.34 -12.77
N LYS A 98 1.53 9.60 -13.76
CA LYS A 98 2.51 10.14 -14.71
C LYS A 98 1.94 11.34 -15.47
N GLN A 99 0.74 11.24 -16.03
CA GLN A 99 0.09 12.34 -16.71
C GLN A 99 -0.08 13.57 -15.82
N GLY A 100 -0.50 13.39 -14.56
CA GLY A 100 -0.61 14.46 -13.58
C GLY A 100 0.75 15.10 -13.23
N TYR A 101 1.80 14.29 -13.18
CA TYR A 101 3.16 14.78 -12.97
C TYR A 101 3.66 15.57 -14.18
N ASP A 102 3.56 14.99 -15.39
CA ASP A 102 4.04 15.57 -16.63
C ASP A 102 3.33 16.90 -16.96
N ALA A 103 2.04 17.04 -16.61
CA ALA A 103 1.29 18.27 -16.77
C ALA A 103 1.84 19.45 -15.94
N ASN A 104 2.53 19.15 -14.82
CA ASN A 104 3.14 20.15 -13.95
C ASN A 104 4.64 20.38 -14.25
N VAL A 105 5.24 19.55 -15.08
CA VAL A 105 6.65 19.68 -15.46
C VAL A 105 6.78 20.64 -16.63
N LYS A 106 7.50 21.73 -16.42
CA LYS A 106 7.87 22.66 -17.50
C LYS A 106 9.15 22.16 -18.15
N LEU A 107 9.09 21.88 -19.44
CA LEU A 107 10.28 21.60 -20.23
C LEU A 107 11.18 22.84 -20.27
N ARG A 108 12.43 22.69 -19.84
CA ARG A 108 13.47 23.68 -19.94
C ARG A 108 14.67 23.03 -20.63
N SER A 109 15.19 23.72 -21.64
CA SER A 109 16.48 23.34 -22.23
C SER A 109 17.57 23.78 -21.26
N LEU A 110 18.28 22.79 -20.70
CA LEU A 110 19.45 23.02 -19.84
C LEU A 110 20.70 22.78 -20.67
N ALA A 111 21.67 23.68 -20.55
CA ALA A 111 22.99 23.56 -21.12
C ALA A 111 24.01 23.15 -20.03
N PRO A 112 25.17 22.59 -20.41
CA PRO A 112 26.28 22.44 -19.46
C PRO A 112 26.57 23.80 -18.80
N ASP A 113 26.88 23.79 -17.50
CA ASP A 113 27.14 24.96 -16.64
C ASP A 113 25.90 25.75 -16.19
N ASP A 114 24.69 25.34 -16.54
CA ASP A 114 23.48 25.97 -16.00
C ASP A 114 23.32 25.65 -14.50
N LEU A 115 22.97 26.66 -13.71
CA LEU A 115 22.66 26.52 -12.31
C LEU A 115 21.25 25.97 -12.13
N VAL A 116 21.14 24.88 -11.42
CA VAL A 116 19.85 24.22 -11.13
C VAL A 116 19.58 24.11 -9.62
N LEU A 117 18.34 24.39 -9.21
CA LEU A 117 17.88 24.11 -7.86
C LEU A 117 17.46 22.64 -7.77
N ARG A 118 18.15 21.91 -6.88
CA ARG A 118 17.82 20.51 -6.57
C ARG A 118 17.29 20.42 -5.15
N LYS A 119 16.11 19.81 -4.99
CA LYS A 119 15.61 19.48 -3.66
C LYS A 119 16.52 18.44 -3.00
N VAL A 120 17.07 18.76 -1.84
CA VAL A 120 17.88 17.82 -1.05
C VAL A 120 16.94 16.87 -0.32
N LEU A 121 17.13 15.58 -0.53
CA LEU A 121 16.41 14.54 0.21
C LEU A 121 16.99 14.43 1.64
N ASP A 122 16.13 14.10 2.61
CA ASP A 122 16.53 13.98 4.03
C ASP A 122 17.70 13.01 4.25
N THR A 123 17.82 11.96 3.42
CA THR A 123 18.93 11.00 3.45
C THR A 123 20.28 11.61 3.04
N VAL A 124 20.29 12.75 2.37
CA VAL A 124 21.50 13.43 1.86
C VAL A 124 21.79 14.69 2.66
N LYS A 125 20.90 15.09 3.58
CA LYS A 125 21.13 16.24 4.45
C LYS A 125 22.29 15.96 5.39
N ASN A 126 23.29 16.85 5.36
CA ASN A 126 24.36 16.80 6.34
C ASN A 126 23.82 17.34 7.67
N PRO A 127 23.91 16.56 8.78
CA PRO A 127 23.48 17.01 10.11
C PRO A 127 24.14 18.33 10.57
N ALA A 128 25.34 18.61 10.07
CA ALA A 128 26.07 19.83 10.39
C ALA A 128 25.47 21.13 9.82
N TRP A 129 24.54 21.02 8.86
CA TRP A 129 23.91 22.21 8.25
C TRP A 129 22.89 22.93 9.15
N GLY A 130 22.50 22.28 10.26
CA GLY A 130 21.56 22.87 11.20
C GLY A 130 20.21 23.24 10.59
N LYS A 131 19.53 24.20 11.23
CA LYS A 131 18.15 24.63 10.87
C LYS A 131 18.06 25.38 9.53
N LEU A 132 19.17 25.93 9.03
CA LEU A 132 19.24 26.68 7.77
C LEU A 132 19.76 25.86 6.58
N GLY A 133 19.91 24.56 6.76
CA GLY A 133 20.28 23.68 5.66
C GLY A 133 19.22 23.66 4.54
N PRO A 134 19.63 23.39 3.29
CA PRO A 134 18.69 23.35 2.15
C PRO A 134 17.63 22.26 2.36
N ASN A 135 16.38 22.64 2.08
CA ASN A 135 15.22 21.74 2.13
C ASN A 135 15.01 20.97 0.84
#